data_fb4f7072eea7b39c2d4e69402cce2b2f
#
_entry.id   fb4f7072eea7b39c2d4e69402cce2b2f
#
_cell.length_a   1.000
_cell.length_b   1.000
_cell.length_c   1.000
_cell.angle_alpha   90.00
_cell.angle_beta   90.00
_cell.angle_gamma   90.00
#
_symmetry.space_group_name_H-M   'P 1'
#
loop_
_entity.id
_entity.type
_entity.pdbx_description
1 polymer ?
#
loop_
_entity_poly.entity_id
_entity_poly.type
_entity_poly.pdbx_seq_one_letter_code
_entity_poly.pdbx_strand_id
1 'polypeptide(L)' 'MGRIIYKVLIEENEVAIFYNLDDAMVFIKGLCEKYYNQLKDGFNFTIKEEVEDE' A
#
# COMPACT_ATOMS: atom_id res chain seq x y z
N MET A 1 12.47 7.19 19.60
CA MET A 1 12.63 5.96 18.83
C MET A 1 11.75 5.95 17.61
N GLY A 2 12.32 5.69 16.45
CA GLY A 2 11.55 5.61 15.22
C GLY A 2 10.85 4.28 15.08
N ARG A 3 9.82 4.27 14.27
CA ARG A 3 9.14 3.05 13.89
C ARG A 3 9.08 2.97 12.37
N ILE A 4 9.05 1.77 11.85
CA ILE A 4 8.95 1.58 10.41
C ILE A 4 7.49 1.62 10.02
N ILE A 5 7.19 2.41 8.99
CA ILE A 5 5.87 2.46 8.40
C ILE A 5 5.96 2.06 6.94
N TYR A 6 4.85 1.57 6.42
CA TYR A 6 4.75 1.15 5.02
C TYR A 6 3.66 1.96 4.36
N LYS A 7 4.06 2.82 3.44
CA LYS A 7 3.11 3.65 2.70
C LYS A 7 2.74 2.96 1.41
N VAL A 8 1.46 2.84 1.17
CA VAL A 8 0.96 2.26 -0.08
C VAL A 8 0.61 3.41 -1.02
N LEU A 9 1.22 3.39 -2.20
CA LEU A 9 0.97 4.40 -3.22
C LEU A 9 0.38 3.71 -4.45
N ILE A 10 -0.66 4.29 -4.99
CA ILE A 10 -1.27 3.82 -6.23
C ILE A 10 -1.21 4.98 -7.21
N GLU A 11 -0.59 4.73 -8.36
CA GLU A 11 -0.36 5.77 -9.38
C GLU A 11 0.36 6.98 -8.77
N GLU A 12 1.31 6.69 -7.88
CA GLU A 12 2.13 7.70 -7.20
C GLU A 12 1.36 8.51 -6.15
N ASN A 13 0.11 8.15 -5.85
CA ASN A 13 -0.68 8.82 -4.82
C ASN A 13 -0.72 7.95 -3.57
N GLU A 14 -0.37 8.54 -2.44
CA GLU A 14 -0.42 7.84 -1.16
C GLU A 14 -1.87 7.60 -0.77
N VAL A 15 -2.22 6.34 -0.57
CA VAL A 15 -3.60 5.96 -0.26
C VAL A 15 -3.76 5.34 1.11
N ALA A 16 -2.68 4.83 1.70
CA ALA A 16 -2.77 4.20 3.01
C ALA A 16 -1.39 4.10 3.66
N ILE A 17 -1.38 4.00 4.99
CA ILE A 17 -0.17 3.81 5.76
C ILE A 17 -0.42 2.66 6.73
N PHE A 18 0.53 1.74 6.83
CA PHE A 18 0.44 0.60 7.72
C PHE A 18 1.72 0.49 8.55
N TYR A 19 1.60 -0.17 9.70
CA TYR A 19 2.75 -0.36 10.59
C TYR A 19 3.42 -1.72 10.41
N ASN A 20 2.85 -2.59 9.59
CA ASN A 20 3.53 -3.82 9.22
C ASN A 20 3.23 -4.16 7.77
N LEU A 21 4.14 -4.93 7.19
CA LEU A 21 4.08 -5.25 5.77
C LEU A 21 2.91 -6.15 5.43
N ASP A 22 2.59 -7.08 6.32
CA ASP A 22 1.48 -8.01 6.05
C ASP A 22 0.16 -7.28 5.87
N ASP A 23 -0.09 -6.26 6.70
CA ASP A 23 -1.31 -5.46 6.58
C ASP A 23 -1.34 -4.70 5.26
N ALA A 24 -0.21 -4.16 4.85
CA ALA A 24 -0.13 -3.46 3.57
C ALA A 24 -0.45 -4.40 2.40
N MET A 25 0.08 -5.62 2.46
CA MET A 25 -0.15 -6.59 1.39
C MET A 25 -1.60 -7.06 1.36
N VAL A 26 -2.21 -7.27 2.52
CA VAL A 26 -3.62 -7.64 2.59
C VAL A 26 -4.50 -6.53 2.00
N PHE A 27 -4.15 -5.28 2.28
CA PHE A 27 -4.87 -4.15 1.72
C PHE A 27 -4.82 -4.15 0.19
N ILE A 28 -3.64 -4.36 -0.38
CA ILE A 28 -3.47 -4.39 -1.83
C ILE A 28 -4.21 -5.56 -2.45
N LYS A 29 -4.14 -6.72 -1.80
CA LYS A 29 -4.85 -7.89 -2.28
C LYS A 29 -6.37 -7.64 -2.31
N GLY A 30 -6.88 -7.00 -1.27
CA GLY A 30 -8.30 -6.65 -1.22
C GLY A 30 -8.70 -5.69 -2.33
N LEU A 31 -7.83 -4.70 -2.61
CA LEU A 31 -8.10 -3.78 -3.71
C LEU A 31 -8.12 -4.49 -5.04
N CYS A 32 -7.18 -5.40 -5.28
CA CYS A 32 -7.13 -6.15 -6.52
C CYS A 32 -8.40 -6.98 -6.72
N GLU A 33 -8.86 -7.63 -5.66
CA GLU A 33 -10.07 -8.45 -5.75
C GLU A 33 -11.31 -7.59 -5.97
N LYS A 34 -11.40 -6.46 -5.25
CA LYS A 34 -12.57 -5.60 -5.31
C LYS A 34 -12.72 -4.90 -6.65
N TYR A 35 -11.61 -4.49 -7.23
CA TYR A 35 -11.64 -3.70 -8.46
C TYR A 35 -11.14 -4.47 -9.68
N TYR A 36 -11.18 -5.78 -9.62
CA TYR A 36 -10.67 -6.64 -10.69
C TYR A 36 -11.23 -6.26 -12.06
N ASN A 37 -12.55 -6.06 -12.14
CA ASN A 37 -13.18 -5.75 -13.42
C ASN A 37 -12.84 -4.35 -13.93
N GLN A 38 -12.51 -3.44 -13.03
CA GLN A 38 -12.17 -2.07 -13.40
C GLN A 38 -10.69 -1.90 -13.71
N LEU A 39 -9.87 -2.80 -13.20
CA LEU A 39 -8.42 -2.73 -13.34
C LEU A 39 -7.90 -3.85 -14.22
N LYS A 40 -8.56 -4.03 -15.38
CA LYS A 40 -8.23 -5.14 -16.28
C LYS A 40 -6.77 -5.16 -16.70
N ASP A 41 -6.19 -3.99 -16.86
CA ASP A 41 -4.78 -3.87 -17.23
C ASP A 41 -3.87 -3.79 -16.01
N GLY A 42 -4.46 -3.97 -14.82
CA GLY A 42 -3.75 -3.83 -13.58
C GLY A 42 -3.58 -2.36 -13.17
N PHE A 43 -2.85 -2.16 -12.12
CA PHE A 43 -2.52 -0.81 -11.69
C PHE A 43 -1.12 -0.82 -11.08
N ASN A 44 -0.46 0.32 -11.13
CA ASN A 44 0.86 0.46 -10.56
C ASN A 44 0.74 0.81 -9.09
N PHE A 45 1.33 -0.01 -8.25
CA PHE A 45 1.38 0.30 -6.83
C PHE A 45 2.80 0.16 -6.32
N THR A 46 3.07 0.86 -5.25
CA THR A 46 4.37 0.81 -4.59
C THR A 46 4.14 0.76 -3.09
N ILE A 47 4.92 -0.05 -2.41
CA ILE A 47 4.97 -0.04 -0.95
C ILE A 47 6.30 0.59 -0.58
N LYS A 48 6.25 1.74 0.06
CA LYS A 48 7.44 2.49 0.43
C LYS A 48 7.69 2.36 1.93
N GLU A 49 8.87 1.85 2.27
CA GLU A 49 9.26 1.71 3.66
C GLU A 49 9.92 2.99 4.13
N GLU A 50 9.41 3.55 5.22
CA GLU A 50 9.98 4.76 5.79
C GLU A 50 10.07 4.61 7.31
N VAL A 51 10.94 5.39 7.91
CA VAL A 51 11.05 5.46 9.37
C VAL A 51 10.31 6.70 9.83
N GLU A 52 9.31 6.48 10.67
CA GLU A 52 8.59 7.59 11.30
C GLU A 52 9.28 7.90 12.62
N ASP A 53 9.76 9.11 12.75
CA ASP A 53 10.48 9.56 13.93
C ASP A 53 9.52 10.32 14.84
N GLU A 54 9.36 9.81 16.04
CA GLU A 54 8.47 10.44 17.02
C GLU A 54 9.17 11.47 17.87
#